data_5d74ec36197e2958a9f9a81d56fb411b
#
_entry.id   5d74ec36197e2958a9f9a81d56fb411b
#
_cell.length_a   1.000
_cell.length_b   1.000
_cell.length_c   1.000
_cell.angle_alpha   90.00
_cell.angle_beta   90.00
_cell.angle_gamma   90.00
#
_symmetry.space_group_name_H-M   'P 1'
#
loop_
_entity.id
_entity.type
_entity.pdbx_description
1 polymer ?
#
loop_
_entity_poly.entity_id
_entity_poly.type
_entity_poly.pdbx_seq_one_letter_code
_entity_poly.pdbx_strand_id
1 'polypeptide(L)'
;MTEHLLPFAALSFPNIDPVLFQIGPFFGFGPLKVHWYGVGYVVGILFAWWYAKRLVTNTRLWPDGNLPMKPIDLDDFVLWAAIGIVAGGRLGYVLFYNLPKYISNPIEVLYLQDGGMSFHGGFAGTTLAMILFARSRGINVWTLFDVVAGGVPVALGLVRCANFINSELWGRVSDVPWSVLFPDGGPFPRHPSQ
;
A
#
# COMPACT_ATOMS: atom_id res chain seq x y z
N MET A 1 -14.35 42.48 17.62
CA MET A 1 -14.30 41.00 17.50
C MET A 1 -15.19 40.66 16.32
N THR A 2 -14.60 40.59 15.15
CA THR A 2 -15.29 40.21 13.91
C THR A 2 -15.17 38.70 13.78
N GLU A 3 -16.26 38.01 14.10
CA GLU A 3 -16.45 36.62 13.72
C GLU A 3 -16.41 36.57 12.20
N HIS A 4 -15.29 36.18 11.65
CA HIS A 4 -15.24 35.71 10.28
C HIS A 4 -15.96 34.36 10.22
N LEU A 5 -17.28 34.45 10.08
CA LEU A 5 -18.09 33.35 9.56
C LEU A 5 -17.55 33.07 8.15
N LEU A 6 -16.69 32.09 8.06
CA LEU A 6 -16.22 31.59 6.78
C LEU A 6 -17.38 30.88 6.10
N PRO A 7 -17.90 31.41 4.98
CA PRO A 7 -18.89 30.69 4.18
C PRO A 7 -18.14 29.67 3.32
N PHE A 8 -17.53 28.67 3.95
CA PHE A 8 -16.90 27.61 3.20
C PHE A 8 -17.96 26.58 2.84
N ALA A 9 -18.14 26.39 1.56
CA ALA A 9 -18.81 25.22 1.02
C ALA A 9 -17.92 24.00 1.25
N ALA A 10 -17.61 23.72 2.51
CA ALA A 10 -16.88 22.52 2.88
C ALA A 10 -17.80 21.32 2.71
N LEU A 11 -17.29 20.29 2.07
CA LEU A 11 -18.01 19.02 1.94
C LEU A 11 -18.02 18.30 3.29
N SER A 12 -19.17 17.76 3.66
CA SER A 12 -19.23 16.84 4.79
C SER A 12 -18.49 15.55 4.42
N PHE A 13 -17.75 14.98 5.37
CA PHE A 13 -17.13 13.68 5.19
C PHE A 13 -18.22 12.62 4.93
N PRO A 14 -18.08 11.78 3.90
CA PRO A 14 -19.06 10.74 3.62
C PRO A 14 -19.02 9.69 4.75
N ASN A 15 -20.20 9.30 5.23
CA ASN A 15 -20.32 8.27 6.26
C ASN A 15 -20.16 6.87 5.65
N ILE A 16 -18.91 6.49 5.39
CA ILE A 16 -18.55 5.18 4.84
C ILE A 16 -17.91 4.37 5.97
N ASP A 17 -18.45 3.17 6.23
CA ASP A 17 -17.86 2.27 7.22
C ASP A 17 -16.50 1.78 6.70
N PRO A 18 -15.40 1.92 7.46
CA PRO A 18 -14.09 1.34 7.13
C PRO A 18 -14.12 -0.17 6.95
N VAL A 19 -15.09 -0.87 7.57
CA VAL A 19 -15.34 -2.29 7.39
C VAL A 19 -16.30 -2.51 6.23
N LEU A 20 -15.81 -3.08 5.13
CA LEU A 20 -16.63 -3.37 3.96
C LEU A 20 -17.71 -4.41 4.27
N PHE A 21 -17.33 -5.51 4.92
CA PHE A 21 -18.22 -6.53 5.43
C PHE A 21 -17.53 -7.35 6.52
N GLN A 22 -18.35 -8.11 7.27
CA GLN A 22 -17.85 -9.04 8.27
C GLN A 22 -18.47 -10.42 8.08
N ILE A 23 -17.68 -11.45 8.34
CA ILE A 23 -18.07 -12.85 8.19
C ILE A 23 -17.89 -13.58 9.52
N GLY A 24 -18.89 -14.33 9.92
CA GLY A 24 -18.88 -15.07 11.18
C GLY A 24 -19.68 -14.37 12.28
N PRO A 25 -19.56 -14.83 13.54
CA PRO A 25 -18.45 -15.59 14.14
C PRO A 25 -18.39 -17.07 13.73
N PHE A 26 -17.16 -17.62 13.72
CA PHE A 26 -16.93 -19.05 13.45
C PHE A 26 -16.28 -19.73 14.65
N PHE A 27 -16.85 -20.82 15.14
CA PHE A 27 -16.28 -21.68 16.17
C PHE A 27 -15.76 -20.95 17.42
N GLY A 28 -16.42 -19.85 17.86
CA GLY A 28 -16.01 -19.08 19.03
C GLY A 28 -14.96 -17.99 18.76
N PHE A 29 -14.44 -17.89 17.53
CA PHE A 29 -13.66 -16.74 17.10
C PHE A 29 -14.58 -15.61 16.64
N GLY A 30 -14.27 -14.37 17.01
CA GLY A 30 -15.04 -13.21 16.62
C GLY A 30 -15.12 -13.05 15.10
N PRO A 31 -16.03 -12.18 14.58
CA PRO A 31 -16.22 -12.04 13.16
C PRO A 31 -14.94 -11.53 12.47
N LEU A 32 -14.61 -12.15 11.35
CA LEU A 32 -13.54 -11.68 10.46
C LEU A 32 -14.02 -10.42 9.77
N LYS A 33 -13.40 -9.29 10.06
CA LYS A 33 -13.72 -7.98 9.45
C LYS A 33 -12.83 -7.76 8.23
N VAL A 34 -13.46 -7.56 7.08
CA VAL A 34 -12.78 -7.19 5.83
C VAL A 34 -12.86 -5.67 5.68
N HIS A 35 -11.71 -5.02 5.75
CA HIS A 35 -11.57 -3.58 5.63
C HIS A 35 -11.30 -3.16 4.18
N TRP A 36 -11.78 -1.98 3.79
CA TRP A 36 -11.45 -1.37 2.49
C TRP A 36 -9.95 -1.32 2.22
N TYR A 37 -9.18 -1.14 3.28
CA TYR A 37 -7.70 -1.12 3.21
C TYR A 37 -7.14 -2.44 2.66
N GLY A 38 -7.58 -3.56 3.23
CA GLY A 38 -7.18 -4.89 2.76
C GLY A 38 -7.61 -5.15 1.32
N VAL A 39 -8.84 -4.74 0.96
CA VAL A 39 -9.34 -4.85 -0.41
C VAL A 39 -8.51 -4.02 -1.38
N GLY A 40 -8.18 -2.77 -1.00
CA GLY A 40 -7.33 -1.89 -1.82
C GLY A 40 -5.96 -2.50 -2.11
N TYR A 41 -5.32 -3.11 -1.12
CA TYR A 41 -4.06 -3.82 -1.32
C TYR A 41 -4.20 -5.04 -2.24
N VAL A 42 -5.19 -5.91 -1.98
CA VAL A 42 -5.38 -7.12 -2.78
C VAL A 42 -5.69 -6.76 -4.24
N VAL A 43 -6.63 -5.85 -4.47
CA VAL A 43 -6.99 -5.41 -5.84
C VAL A 43 -5.80 -4.72 -6.51
N GLY A 44 -5.05 -3.89 -5.77
CA GLY A 44 -3.87 -3.22 -6.28
C GLY A 44 -2.78 -4.20 -6.73
N ILE A 45 -2.49 -5.23 -5.91
CA ILE A 45 -1.52 -6.28 -6.24
C ILE A 45 -1.97 -7.09 -7.46
N LEU A 46 -3.25 -7.51 -7.49
CA LEU A 46 -3.81 -8.27 -8.61
C LEU A 46 -3.79 -7.45 -9.91
N PHE A 47 -4.10 -6.16 -9.84
CA PHE A 47 -4.00 -5.26 -10.98
C PHE A 47 -2.56 -5.13 -11.45
N ALA A 48 -1.61 -4.86 -10.53
CA ALA A 48 -0.21 -4.70 -10.87
C ALA A 48 0.36 -5.99 -11.50
N TRP A 49 0.04 -7.14 -10.97
CA TRP A 49 0.41 -8.45 -11.54
C TRP A 49 -0.17 -8.66 -12.94
N TRP A 50 -1.50 -8.44 -13.11
CA TRP A 50 -2.16 -8.57 -14.41
C TRP A 50 -1.57 -7.61 -15.43
N TYR A 51 -1.38 -6.34 -15.04
CA TYR A 51 -0.83 -5.31 -15.93
C TYR A 51 0.62 -5.60 -16.32
N ALA A 52 1.45 -6.02 -15.38
CA ALA A 52 2.82 -6.45 -15.63
C ALA A 52 2.86 -7.58 -16.69
N LYS A 53 1.99 -8.58 -16.57
CA LYS A 53 1.87 -9.67 -17.59
C LYS A 53 1.46 -9.12 -18.95
N ARG A 54 0.55 -8.15 -18.99
CA ARG A 54 0.16 -7.48 -20.26
C ARG A 54 1.31 -6.69 -20.86
N LEU A 55 2.11 -6.00 -20.08
CA LEU A 55 3.28 -5.29 -20.56
C LEU A 55 4.32 -6.27 -21.14
N VAL A 56 4.66 -7.31 -20.41
CA VAL A 56 5.66 -8.29 -20.82
C VAL A 56 5.26 -9.02 -22.10
N THR A 57 3.97 -9.37 -22.25
CA THR A 57 3.48 -10.09 -23.43
C THR A 57 3.26 -9.21 -24.67
N ASN A 58 3.31 -7.89 -24.51
CA ASN A 58 3.17 -6.97 -25.64
C ASN A 58 4.51 -6.77 -26.36
N THR A 59 4.77 -7.60 -27.35
CA THR A 59 6.02 -7.62 -28.13
C THR A 59 6.37 -6.28 -28.78
N ARG A 60 5.38 -5.39 -28.99
CA ARG A 60 5.61 -4.06 -29.59
C ARG A 60 6.39 -3.11 -28.67
N LEU A 61 6.42 -3.39 -27.38
CA LEU A 61 7.10 -2.55 -26.38
C LEU A 61 8.59 -2.90 -26.24
N TRP A 62 9.01 -4.06 -26.78
CA TRP A 62 10.34 -4.60 -26.51
C TRP A 62 11.18 -4.64 -27.79
N PRO A 63 12.51 -4.36 -27.67
CA PRO A 63 13.42 -4.44 -28.80
C PRO A 63 13.34 -5.82 -29.48
N ASP A 64 13.40 -5.83 -30.80
CA ASP A 64 13.38 -7.04 -31.62
C ASP A 64 12.16 -7.95 -31.43
N GLY A 65 11.11 -7.47 -30.79
CA GLY A 65 9.89 -8.24 -30.49
C GLY A 65 10.07 -9.40 -29.51
N ASN A 66 11.22 -9.46 -28.83
CA ASN A 66 11.51 -10.50 -27.86
C ASN A 66 10.96 -10.15 -26.49
N LEU A 67 10.39 -11.14 -25.79
CA LEU A 67 9.90 -10.96 -24.42
C LEU A 67 11.09 -10.74 -23.47
N PRO A 68 11.04 -9.72 -22.60
CA PRO A 68 12.15 -9.42 -21.68
C PRO A 68 12.27 -10.45 -20.55
N MET A 69 11.19 -11.17 -20.27
CA MET A 69 11.08 -12.25 -19.28
C MET A 69 9.86 -13.11 -19.60
N LYS A 70 9.78 -14.29 -19.04
CA LYS A 70 8.61 -15.16 -19.21
C LYS A 70 7.45 -14.67 -18.33
N PRO A 71 6.19 -14.73 -18.79
CA PRO A 71 5.04 -14.36 -17.96
C PRO A 71 4.95 -15.09 -16.62
N ILE A 72 5.44 -16.35 -16.55
CA ILE A 72 5.50 -17.14 -15.33
C ILE A 72 6.49 -16.57 -14.30
N ASP A 73 7.53 -15.86 -14.75
CA ASP A 73 8.46 -15.21 -13.82
C ASP A 73 7.76 -14.14 -12.97
N LEU A 74 6.70 -13.51 -13.51
CA LEU A 74 5.90 -12.55 -12.73
C LEU A 74 5.00 -13.24 -11.68
N ASP A 75 4.56 -14.48 -11.96
CA ASP A 75 3.82 -15.27 -10.97
C ASP A 75 4.73 -15.63 -9.78
N ASP A 76 5.93 -16.10 -10.07
CA ASP A 76 6.95 -16.40 -9.06
C ASP A 76 7.40 -15.15 -8.31
N PHE A 77 7.50 -13.99 -9.00
CA PHE A 77 7.92 -12.75 -8.40
C PHE A 77 6.95 -12.23 -7.32
N VAL A 78 5.64 -12.52 -7.41
CA VAL A 78 4.66 -12.12 -6.39
C VAL A 78 5.08 -12.59 -5.00
N LEU A 79 5.56 -13.84 -4.88
CA LEU A 79 6.03 -14.38 -3.60
C LEU A 79 7.29 -13.64 -3.10
N TRP A 80 8.24 -13.36 -3.99
CA TRP A 80 9.45 -12.59 -3.65
C TRP A 80 9.11 -11.18 -3.17
N ALA A 81 8.18 -10.52 -3.86
CA ALA A 81 7.70 -9.20 -3.47
C ALA A 81 7.03 -9.23 -2.09
N ALA A 82 6.16 -10.21 -1.83
CA ALA A 82 5.49 -10.36 -0.55
C ALA A 82 6.50 -10.56 0.60
N ILE A 83 7.48 -11.44 0.42
CA ILE A 83 8.55 -11.65 1.40
C ILE A 83 9.36 -10.37 1.60
N GLY A 84 9.73 -9.68 0.51
CA GLY A 84 10.47 -8.41 0.56
C GLY A 84 9.72 -7.33 1.35
N ILE A 85 8.41 -7.17 1.10
CA ILE A 85 7.56 -6.21 1.80
C ILE A 85 7.49 -6.54 3.30
N VAL A 86 7.16 -7.78 3.65
CA VAL A 86 6.93 -8.18 5.03
C VAL A 86 8.24 -8.19 5.83
N ALA A 87 9.26 -8.88 5.33
CA ALA A 87 10.55 -8.95 6.01
C ALA A 87 11.23 -7.57 6.10
N GLY A 88 11.26 -6.84 4.99
CA GLY A 88 11.83 -5.49 4.97
C GLY A 88 11.07 -4.53 5.86
N GLY A 89 9.74 -4.52 5.79
CA GLY A 89 8.89 -3.67 6.63
C GLY A 89 9.09 -3.94 8.11
N ARG A 90 9.14 -5.23 8.50
CA ARG A 90 9.36 -5.63 9.88
C ARG A 90 10.76 -5.30 10.36
N LEU A 91 11.79 -5.69 9.60
CA LEU A 91 13.18 -5.38 9.96
C LEU A 91 13.44 -3.87 10.03
N GLY A 92 12.90 -3.11 9.08
CA GLY A 92 12.99 -1.66 9.12
C GLY A 92 12.33 -1.06 10.36
N TYR A 93 11.18 -1.58 10.78
CA TYR A 93 10.55 -1.13 12.02
C TYR A 93 11.38 -1.48 13.25
N VAL A 94 11.87 -2.70 13.35
CA VAL A 94 12.73 -3.18 14.43
C VAL A 94 13.97 -2.32 14.57
N LEU A 95 14.66 -2.07 13.46
CA LEU A 95 15.95 -1.38 13.48
C LEU A 95 15.85 0.12 13.77
N PHE A 96 14.83 0.79 13.19
CA PHE A 96 14.76 2.25 13.23
C PHE A 96 13.82 2.82 14.28
N TYR A 97 12.84 2.03 14.76
CA TYR A 97 11.81 2.57 15.67
C TYR A 97 11.85 1.97 17.08
N ASN A 98 12.22 0.68 17.23
CA ASN A 98 12.10 0.00 18.53
C ASN A 98 13.24 -0.98 18.82
N LEU A 99 14.45 -0.70 18.35
CA LEU A 99 15.62 -1.59 18.50
C LEU A 99 15.85 -2.07 19.95
N PRO A 100 15.79 -1.20 21.01
CA PRO A 100 16.03 -1.65 22.38
C PRO A 100 15.05 -2.73 22.86
N LYS A 101 13.75 -2.60 22.49
CA LYS A 101 12.72 -3.59 22.81
C LYS A 101 13.06 -4.97 22.23
N TYR A 102 13.47 -5.00 20.97
CA TYR A 102 13.71 -6.26 20.25
C TYR A 102 15.07 -6.88 20.57
N ILE A 103 16.04 -6.11 21.08
CA ILE A 103 17.26 -6.67 21.66
C ILE A 103 16.95 -7.43 22.96
N SER A 104 16.03 -6.90 23.78
CA SER A 104 15.60 -7.54 25.03
C SER A 104 14.75 -8.79 24.80
N ASN A 105 13.93 -8.81 23.74
CA ASN A 105 13.01 -9.89 23.40
C ASN A 105 13.05 -10.22 21.90
N PRO A 106 14.09 -10.90 21.40
CA PRO A 106 14.29 -11.10 19.95
C PRO A 106 13.15 -11.86 19.25
N ILE A 107 12.46 -12.76 19.96
CA ILE A 107 11.36 -13.54 19.39
C ILE A 107 10.16 -12.66 18.95
N GLU A 108 9.98 -11.51 19.57
CA GLU A 108 8.90 -10.58 19.22
C GLU A 108 9.06 -9.98 17.82
N VAL A 109 10.22 -10.09 17.20
CA VAL A 109 10.43 -9.71 15.79
C VAL A 109 9.48 -10.48 14.88
N LEU A 110 9.12 -11.72 15.22
CA LEU A 110 8.23 -12.58 14.44
C LEU A 110 6.74 -12.32 14.69
N TYR A 111 6.38 -11.52 15.69
CA TYR A 111 4.98 -11.24 16.06
C TYR A 111 4.43 -10.09 15.18
N LEU A 112 4.08 -10.44 13.95
CA LEU A 112 3.54 -9.48 12.97
C LEU A 112 2.14 -8.96 13.36
N GLN A 113 1.38 -9.75 14.11
CA GLN A 113 0.03 -9.40 14.59
C GLN A 113 0.03 -8.21 15.57
N ASP A 114 1.16 -7.92 16.21
CA ASP A 114 1.29 -6.79 17.14
C ASP A 114 1.54 -5.46 16.40
N GLY A 115 1.49 -5.49 15.07
CA GLY A 115 1.77 -4.33 14.24
C GLY A 115 3.26 -3.99 14.15
N GLY A 116 3.57 -2.78 13.73
CA GLY A 116 4.94 -2.29 13.62
C GLY A 116 5.60 -2.68 12.28
N MET A 117 5.26 -1.94 11.24
CA MET A 117 5.82 -2.04 9.90
C MET A 117 6.38 -0.68 9.45
N SER A 118 7.54 -0.69 8.82
CA SER A 118 8.17 0.49 8.24
C SER A 118 7.93 0.54 6.73
N PHE A 119 7.37 1.64 6.24
CA PHE A 119 7.24 1.85 4.80
C PHE A 119 8.60 1.82 4.10
N HIS A 120 9.59 2.54 4.63
CA HIS A 120 10.93 2.58 4.04
C HIS A 120 11.60 1.20 4.07
N GLY A 121 11.40 0.45 5.15
CA GLY A 121 11.89 -0.93 5.25
C GLY A 121 11.24 -1.85 4.23
N GLY A 122 9.92 -1.75 4.05
CA GLY A 122 9.18 -2.51 3.02
C GLY A 122 9.64 -2.15 1.60
N PHE A 123 9.83 -0.87 1.31
CA PHE A 123 10.35 -0.40 0.03
C PHE A 123 11.76 -0.95 -0.25
N ALA A 124 12.68 -0.83 0.72
CA ALA A 124 14.04 -1.35 0.59
C ALA A 124 14.06 -2.89 0.43
N GLY A 125 13.23 -3.60 1.21
CA GLY A 125 13.10 -5.05 1.14
C GLY A 125 12.54 -5.52 -0.21
N THR A 126 11.53 -4.83 -0.74
CA THR A 126 10.99 -5.12 -2.08
C THR A 126 12.03 -4.84 -3.16
N THR A 127 12.74 -3.73 -3.07
CA THR A 127 13.83 -3.40 -4.00
C THR A 127 14.90 -4.48 -4.01
N LEU A 128 15.32 -4.94 -2.84
CA LEU A 128 16.29 -6.03 -2.72
C LEU A 128 15.74 -7.35 -3.31
N ALA A 129 14.48 -7.67 -3.01
CA ALA A 129 13.82 -8.85 -3.59
C ALA A 129 13.78 -8.80 -5.12
N MET A 130 13.48 -7.64 -5.71
CA MET A 130 13.50 -7.44 -7.16
C MET A 130 14.90 -7.69 -7.74
N ILE A 131 15.93 -7.15 -7.11
CA ILE A 131 17.32 -7.33 -7.57
C ILE A 131 17.74 -8.81 -7.50
N LEU A 132 17.48 -9.46 -6.36
CA LEU A 132 17.83 -10.87 -6.16
C LEU A 132 17.07 -11.79 -7.10
N PHE A 133 15.76 -11.56 -7.26
CA PHE A 133 14.93 -12.31 -8.18
C PHE A 133 15.41 -12.17 -9.63
N ALA A 134 15.58 -10.94 -10.10
CA ALA A 134 16.03 -10.69 -11.47
C ALA A 134 17.37 -11.37 -11.74
N ARG A 135 18.34 -11.27 -10.81
CA ARG A 135 19.64 -11.95 -10.95
C ARG A 135 19.51 -13.47 -10.98
N SER A 136 18.66 -14.05 -10.12
CA SER A 136 18.46 -15.50 -10.07
C SER A 136 17.84 -16.08 -11.34
N ARG A 137 17.09 -15.27 -12.09
CA ARG A 137 16.41 -15.66 -13.33
C ARG A 137 17.12 -15.16 -14.60
N GLY A 138 18.24 -14.46 -14.48
CA GLY A 138 18.93 -13.84 -15.62
C GLY A 138 18.13 -12.73 -16.30
N ILE A 139 17.20 -12.11 -15.58
CA ILE A 139 16.37 -11.00 -16.05
C ILE A 139 17.12 -9.69 -15.85
N ASN A 140 16.99 -8.75 -16.78
CA ASN A 140 17.51 -7.41 -16.58
C ASN A 140 16.76 -6.73 -15.43
N VAL A 141 17.51 -6.28 -14.42
CA VAL A 141 16.94 -5.68 -13.20
C VAL A 141 16.10 -4.45 -13.53
N TRP A 142 16.58 -3.58 -14.40
CA TRP A 142 15.87 -2.34 -14.76
C TRP A 142 14.56 -2.63 -15.49
N THR A 143 14.56 -3.63 -16.35
CA THR A 143 13.34 -4.06 -17.03
C THR A 143 12.28 -4.58 -16.03
N LEU A 144 12.68 -5.33 -15.01
CA LEU A 144 11.75 -5.75 -13.98
C LEU A 144 11.21 -4.54 -13.19
N PHE A 145 12.06 -3.55 -12.89
CA PHE A 145 11.62 -2.31 -12.25
C PHE A 145 10.61 -1.55 -13.09
N ASP A 146 10.85 -1.38 -14.38
CA ASP A 146 9.94 -0.67 -15.30
C ASP A 146 8.57 -1.38 -15.40
N VAL A 147 8.59 -2.70 -15.51
CA VAL A 147 7.36 -3.50 -15.58
C VAL A 147 6.54 -3.39 -14.29
N VAL A 148 7.18 -3.45 -13.13
CA VAL A 148 6.52 -3.33 -11.82
C VAL A 148 6.02 -1.90 -11.60
N ALA A 149 6.83 -0.89 -11.94
CA ALA A 149 6.49 0.52 -11.77
C ALA A 149 5.20 0.91 -12.50
N GLY A 150 4.89 0.26 -13.62
CA GLY A 150 3.64 0.51 -14.35
C GLY A 150 2.36 0.23 -13.56
N GLY A 151 2.40 -0.71 -12.61
CA GLY A 151 1.25 -1.05 -11.76
C GLY A 151 1.15 -0.24 -10.46
N VAL A 152 2.25 0.31 -9.99
CA VAL A 152 2.36 0.99 -8.68
C VAL A 152 1.38 2.16 -8.51
N PRO A 153 1.18 3.08 -9.49
CA PRO A 153 0.29 4.21 -9.30
C PRO A 153 -1.16 3.81 -9.01
N VAL A 154 -1.65 2.76 -9.67
CA VAL A 154 -3.02 2.25 -9.45
C VAL A 154 -3.14 1.63 -8.07
N ALA A 155 -2.18 0.81 -7.66
CA ALA A 155 -2.15 0.21 -6.33
C ALA A 155 -2.11 1.29 -5.24
N LEU A 156 -1.24 2.30 -5.38
CA LEU A 156 -1.19 3.43 -4.46
C LEU A 156 -2.49 4.22 -4.44
N GLY A 157 -3.09 4.49 -5.60
CA GLY A 157 -4.38 5.19 -5.68
C GLY A 157 -5.48 4.49 -4.90
N LEU A 158 -5.59 3.16 -5.02
CA LEU A 158 -6.57 2.37 -4.26
C LEU A 158 -6.33 2.45 -2.75
N VAL A 159 -5.07 2.37 -2.32
CA VAL A 159 -4.71 2.55 -0.90
C VAL A 159 -5.03 3.97 -0.42
N ARG A 160 -4.82 5.00 -1.24
CA ARG A 160 -5.18 6.37 -0.89
C ARG A 160 -6.71 6.56 -0.76
N CYS A 161 -7.50 5.91 -1.60
CA CYS A 161 -8.94 5.86 -1.41
C CYS A 161 -9.33 5.23 -0.06
N ALA A 162 -8.65 4.15 0.33
CA ALA A 162 -8.87 3.54 1.65
C ALA A 162 -8.45 4.46 2.80
N ASN A 163 -7.36 5.20 2.68
CA ASN A 163 -6.99 6.23 3.67
C ASN A 163 -8.08 7.30 3.81
N PHE A 164 -8.69 7.73 2.70
CA PHE A 164 -9.80 8.66 2.74
C PHE A 164 -10.99 8.06 3.49
N ILE A 165 -11.40 6.83 3.19
CA ILE A 165 -12.50 6.14 3.89
C ILE A 165 -12.23 6.02 5.40
N ASN A 166 -10.97 5.77 5.79
CA ASN A 166 -10.56 5.69 7.19
C ASN A 166 -10.42 7.06 7.87
N SER A 167 -10.70 8.18 7.19
CA SER A 167 -10.50 9.54 7.72
C SER A 167 -9.08 9.81 8.21
N GLU A 168 -8.07 9.32 7.48
CA GLU A 168 -6.66 9.47 7.85
C GLU A 168 -5.82 10.14 6.75
N LEU A 169 -4.63 10.65 7.12
CA LEU A 169 -3.67 11.29 6.21
C LEU A 169 -4.25 12.51 5.45
N TRP A 170 -5.20 13.22 6.05
CA TRP A 170 -5.71 14.47 5.47
C TRP A 170 -4.63 15.54 5.34
N GLY A 171 -4.87 16.49 4.43
CA GLY A 171 -3.96 17.61 4.18
C GLY A 171 -4.11 18.76 5.17
N ARG A 172 -3.52 19.90 4.78
CA ARG A 172 -3.60 21.15 5.52
C ARG A 172 -5.03 21.68 5.58
N VAL A 173 -5.29 22.58 6.53
CA VAL A 173 -6.50 23.41 6.55
C VAL A 173 -6.58 24.18 5.22
N SER A 174 -7.73 24.15 4.58
CA SER A 174 -7.92 24.69 3.22
C SER A 174 -9.34 25.20 3.05
N ASP A 175 -9.47 26.22 2.22
CA ASP A 175 -10.70 26.91 1.84
C ASP A 175 -11.15 26.59 0.41
N VAL A 176 -10.53 25.61 -0.23
CA VAL A 176 -10.92 25.20 -1.59
C VAL A 176 -12.34 24.60 -1.61
N PRO A 177 -13.08 24.72 -2.72
CA PRO A 177 -14.47 24.25 -2.80
C PRO A 177 -14.67 22.75 -2.52
N TRP A 178 -13.61 21.96 -2.64
CA TRP A 178 -13.60 20.51 -2.37
C TRP A 178 -12.96 20.15 -1.03
N SER A 179 -12.73 21.13 -0.15
CA SER A 179 -12.26 20.84 1.21
C SER A 179 -13.31 20.04 1.99
N VAL A 180 -12.84 19.14 2.86
CA VAL A 180 -13.67 18.20 3.59
C VAL A 180 -13.50 18.39 5.10
N LEU A 181 -14.62 18.32 5.82
CA LEU A 181 -14.62 18.27 7.30
C LEU A 181 -14.41 16.81 7.73
N PHE A 182 -13.16 16.46 8.02
CA PHE A 182 -12.82 15.12 8.50
C PHE A 182 -13.20 14.97 9.98
N PRO A 183 -13.80 13.83 10.41
CA PRO A 183 -14.23 13.61 11.78
C PRO A 183 -13.12 13.84 12.81
N ASP A 184 -11.90 13.36 12.50
CA ASP A 184 -10.74 13.48 13.36
C ASP A 184 -9.80 14.63 12.98
N GLY A 185 -10.17 15.40 11.96
CA GLY A 185 -9.37 16.50 11.39
C GLY A 185 -9.42 17.82 12.16
N GLY A 186 -10.23 17.89 13.24
CA GLY A 186 -10.51 19.12 13.97
C GLY A 186 -11.61 19.96 13.31
N PRO A 187 -11.89 21.18 13.82
CA PRO A 187 -13.08 21.97 13.45
C PRO A 187 -12.98 22.66 12.07
N PHE A 188 -11.84 22.59 11.41
CA PHE A 188 -11.62 23.29 10.14
C PHE A 188 -11.59 22.34 8.96
N PRO A 189 -12.12 22.78 7.80
CA PRO A 189 -12.02 22.01 6.56
C PRO A 189 -10.57 21.78 6.15
N ARG A 190 -10.29 20.59 5.62
CA ARG A 190 -8.96 20.19 5.17
C ARG A 190 -8.97 19.72 3.73
N HIS A 191 -7.84 19.91 3.05
CA HIS A 191 -7.65 19.39 1.71
C HIS A 191 -7.61 17.84 1.76
N PRO A 192 -8.42 17.14 0.95
CA PRO A 192 -8.32 15.69 0.80
C PRO A 192 -7.06 15.35 -0.01
N SER A 193 -5.96 15.12 0.68
CA SER A 193 -4.61 14.90 0.11
C SER A 193 -4.13 13.47 0.27
N GLN A 194 -5.05 12.53 0.37
CA GLN A 194 -4.75 11.11 0.48
C GLN A 194 -4.03 10.56 -0.77
#